data_f3bdf9004b54ccc1516f8817223ba7db
#
_entry.id   f3bdf9004b54ccc1516f8817223ba7db
#
_cell.length_a   1.000
_cell.length_b   1.000
_cell.length_c   1.000
_cell.angle_alpha   90.00
_cell.angle_beta   90.00
_cell.angle_gamma   90.00
#
_symmetry.space_group_name_H-M   'P 1'
#
loop_
_entity.id
_entity.type
_entity.pdbx_description
1 polymer ?
#
loop_
_entity_poly.entity_id
_entity_poly.type
_entity_poly.pdbx_seq_one_letter_code
_entity_poly.pdbx_strand_id
1 'polypeptide(L)'
;MMEFAPGLAVRGFTPPLALAHFKLMAFDMDSTLINIECVDEIAAAAGRKAEVAAITEAAMRGEIANYKESLRRRVALLKGVPVTALHEVYDQRLRLNPGAETLVRAAQAAGLKTLLVSGGFTFFTDRIRDRLGIDYTRSNVLGVNDGLLTGALVDQPWGDICDGDEKKKMLLATCALEHIEPRHAVAIGDGANDLPMMGAAGLSVAYHAKPKVREAAMVAINDGGLDRLLEVLRP
;
A
#
# COMPACT_ATOMS: atom_id res chain seq x y z
N MET A 1 21.61 -0.61 -8.21
CA MET A 1 21.60 -0.61 -6.73
C MET A 1 22.85 -1.33 -6.23
N MET A 2 23.37 -0.93 -5.09
CA MET A 2 24.45 -1.60 -4.39
C MET A 2 23.84 -2.48 -3.30
N GLU A 3 24.26 -3.73 -3.20
CA GLU A 3 23.85 -4.60 -2.10
C GLU A 3 24.50 -4.11 -0.81
N PHE A 4 23.69 -3.75 0.19
CA PHE A 4 24.13 -3.28 1.49
C PHE A 4 24.25 -4.44 2.49
N ALA A 5 23.29 -5.36 2.45
CA ALA A 5 23.26 -6.62 3.16
C ALA A 5 22.52 -7.65 2.30
N PRO A 6 22.65 -8.97 2.55
CA PRO A 6 21.94 -9.98 1.76
C PRO A 6 20.46 -9.68 1.63
N GLY A 7 19.98 -9.52 0.39
CA GLY A 7 18.58 -9.18 0.10
C GLY A 7 18.16 -7.73 0.41
N LEU A 8 19.07 -6.86 0.81
CA LEU A 8 18.83 -5.43 1.05
C LEU A 8 19.78 -4.60 0.19
N ALA A 9 19.25 -3.82 -0.74
CA ALA A 9 20.03 -3.01 -1.65
C ALA A 9 19.65 -1.52 -1.57
N VAL A 10 20.63 -0.64 -1.81
CA VAL A 10 20.47 0.82 -1.73
C VAL A 10 21.02 1.51 -2.98
N ARG A 11 20.50 2.73 -3.24
CA ARG A 11 20.97 3.57 -4.33
C ARG A 11 20.82 5.05 -4.01
N GLY A 12 21.81 5.86 -4.39
CA GLY A 12 21.72 7.32 -4.35
C GLY A 12 22.03 7.95 -2.99
N PHE A 13 22.38 7.14 -1.98
CA PHE A 13 22.84 7.63 -0.67
C PHE A 13 23.76 6.63 0.00
N THR A 14 24.44 7.06 1.06
CA THR A 14 25.30 6.20 1.91
C THR A 14 24.58 5.92 3.21
N PRO A 15 24.20 4.66 3.50
CA PRO A 15 23.59 4.29 4.77
C PRO A 15 24.62 4.23 5.93
N PRO A 16 24.19 4.35 7.20
CA PRO A 16 22.82 4.60 7.61
C PRO A 16 22.46 6.10 7.54
N LEU A 17 21.18 6.40 7.27
CA LEU A 17 20.59 7.71 7.49
C LEU A 17 19.95 7.76 8.88
N ALA A 18 19.85 8.94 9.48
CA ALA A 18 19.11 9.12 10.73
C ALA A 18 17.60 9.06 10.45
N LEU A 19 16.87 8.17 11.12
CA LEU A 19 15.42 8.08 11.02
C LEU A 19 14.74 9.42 11.36
N ALA A 20 15.29 10.14 12.35
CA ALA A 20 14.82 11.45 12.78
C ALA A 20 14.89 12.55 11.69
N HIS A 21 15.64 12.36 10.61
CA HIS A 21 15.62 13.23 9.42
C HIS A 21 14.28 13.21 8.69
N PHE A 22 13.57 12.11 8.78
CA PHE A 22 12.25 11.97 8.18
C PHE A 22 11.17 12.41 9.17
N LYS A 23 10.01 12.81 8.63
CA LYS A 23 8.88 13.32 9.41
C LYS A 23 7.57 12.63 9.03
N LEU A 24 7.54 11.95 7.90
CA LEU A 24 6.39 11.17 7.42
C LEU A 24 6.88 9.83 6.89
N MET A 25 6.16 8.75 7.23
CA MET A 25 6.35 7.44 6.61
C MET A 25 5.02 6.98 6.02
N ALA A 26 4.98 6.86 4.70
CA ALA A 26 3.80 6.46 3.94
C ALA A 26 3.94 5.02 3.45
N PHE A 27 2.88 4.25 3.61
CA PHE A 27 2.82 2.83 3.28
C PHE A 27 1.70 2.57 2.28
N ASP A 28 1.95 1.69 1.30
CA ASP A 28 0.89 0.92 0.69
C ASP A 28 0.41 -0.18 1.66
N MET A 29 -0.76 -0.75 1.40
CA MET A 29 -1.35 -1.81 2.22
C MET A 29 -1.11 -3.20 1.65
N ASP A 30 -1.76 -3.49 0.52
CA ASP A 30 -1.80 -4.83 -0.08
C ASP A 30 -0.39 -5.24 -0.51
N SER A 31 0.03 -6.46 -0.18
CA SER A 31 1.38 -6.99 -0.45
C SER A 31 2.54 -6.16 0.16
N THR A 32 2.26 -5.06 0.88
CA THR A 32 3.24 -4.22 1.58
C THR A 32 3.09 -4.32 3.09
N LEU A 33 2.10 -3.69 3.74
CA LEU A 33 1.87 -3.87 5.18
C LEU A 33 1.22 -5.20 5.52
N ILE A 34 0.42 -5.74 4.61
CA ILE A 34 -0.27 -7.02 4.74
C ILE A 34 0.13 -8.00 3.65
N ASN A 35 -0.06 -9.29 3.92
CA ASN A 35 0.39 -10.40 3.08
C ASN A 35 -0.55 -10.78 1.93
N ILE A 36 -1.63 -10.02 1.70
CA ILE A 36 -2.68 -10.36 0.73
C ILE A 36 -3.00 -9.20 -0.22
N GLU A 37 -3.66 -9.54 -1.34
CA GLU A 37 -4.41 -8.64 -2.20
C GLU A 37 -5.89 -8.72 -1.81
N CYS A 38 -6.43 -7.66 -1.19
CA CYS A 38 -7.77 -7.70 -0.60
C CYS A 38 -8.87 -8.06 -1.61
N VAL A 39 -8.84 -7.48 -2.82
CA VAL A 39 -9.84 -7.77 -3.85
C VAL A 39 -9.82 -9.24 -4.28
N ASP A 40 -8.63 -9.83 -4.38
CA ASP A 40 -8.44 -11.22 -4.81
C ASP A 40 -8.93 -12.19 -3.73
N GLU A 41 -8.67 -11.87 -2.46
CA GLU A 41 -9.11 -12.70 -1.34
C GLU A 41 -10.63 -12.63 -1.11
N ILE A 42 -11.26 -11.45 -1.30
CA ILE A 42 -12.72 -11.33 -1.26
C ILE A 42 -13.33 -12.17 -2.40
N ALA A 43 -12.76 -12.08 -3.61
CA ALA A 43 -13.22 -12.86 -4.75
C ALA A 43 -13.03 -14.37 -4.53
N ALA A 44 -11.92 -14.77 -3.89
CA ALA A 44 -11.67 -16.17 -3.52
C ALA A 44 -12.70 -16.69 -2.50
N ALA A 45 -13.04 -15.89 -1.50
CA ALA A 45 -14.10 -16.24 -0.54
C ALA A 45 -15.48 -16.39 -1.21
N ALA A 46 -15.72 -15.65 -2.30
CA ALA A 46 -16.93 -15.71 -3.11
C ALA A 46 -16.89 -16.77 -4.25
N GLY A 47 -15.81 -17.57 -4.34
CA GLY A 47 -15.64 -18.57 -5.41
C GLY A 47 -15.32 -18.00 -6.79
N ARG A 48 -14.87 -16.72 -6.88
CA ARG A 48 -14.63 -15.97 -8.14
C ARG A 48 -13.15 -15.67 -8.39
N LYS A 49 -12.24 -16.39 -7.73
CA LYS A 49 -10.79 -16.16 -7.81
C LYS A 49 -10.26 -16.22 -9.26
N ALA A 50 -10.71 -17.21 -10.04
CA ALA A 50 -10.26 -17.40 -11.42
C ALA A 50 -10.65 -16.21 -12.32
N GLU A 51 -11.84 -15.66 -12.13
CA GLU A 51 -12.34 -14.52 -12.91
C GLU A 51 -11.53 -13.25 -12.62
N VAL A 52 -11.21 -12.99 -11.34
CA VAL A 52 -10.37 -11.83 -10.96
C VAL A 52 -8.95 -12.00 -11.45
N ALA A 53 -8.36 -13.20 -11.35
CA ALA A 53 -7.03 -13.49 -11.87
C ALA A 53 -6.95 -13.23 -13.38
N ALA A 54 -7.97 -13.60 -14.16
CA ALA A 54 -8.03 -13.35 -15.60
C ALA A 54 -7.99 -11.84 -15.93
N ILE A 55 -8.68 -10.99 -15.14
CA ILE A 55 -8.65 -9.53 -15.30
C ILE A 55 -7.25 -8.98 -14.98
N THR A 56 -6.64 -9.47 -13.90
CA THR A 56 -5.28 -9.07 -13.52
C THR A 56 -4.27 -9.41 -14.61
N GLU A 57 -4.35 -10.62 -15.16
CA GLU A 57 -3.50 -11.04 -16.28
C GLU A 57 -3.73 -10.21 -17.56
N ALA A 58 -4.98 -9.90 -17.90
CA ALA A 58 -5.31 -9.05 -19.03
C ALA A 58 -4.74 -7.63 -18.85
N ALA A 59 -4.80 -7.08 -17.64
CA ALA A 59 -4.17 -5.80 -17.32
C ALA A 59 -2.63 -5.85 -17.46
N MET A 60 -2.01 -6.95 -17.02
CA MET A 60 -0.56 -7.14 -17.15
C MET A 60 -0.10 -7.28 -18.62
N ARG A 61 -0.95 -7.84 -19.49
CA ARG A 61 -0.70 -7.91 -20.96
C ARG A 61 -0.99 -6.59 -21.69
N GLY A 62 -1.49 -5.55 -20.98
CA GLY A 62 -1.85 -4.27 -21.59
C GLY A 62 -3.19 -4.27 -22.35
N GLU A 63 -4.02 -5.28 -22.14
CA GLU A 63 -5.36 -5.39 -22.75
C GLU A 63 -6.40 -4.52 -22.02
N ILE A 64 -6.08 -4.06 -20.81
CA ILE A 64 -6.89 -3.13 -20.03
C ILE A 64 -6.14 -1.80 -19.92
N ALA A 65 -6.81 -0.71 -20.30
CA ALA A 65 -6.20 0.59 -20.57
C ALA A 65 -5.44 1.19 -19.35
N ASN A 66 -5.96 0.99 -18.13
CA ASN A 66 -5.37 1.58 -16.93
C ASN A 66 -5.82 0.86 -15.64
N TYR A 67 -5.18 1.24 -14.54
CA TYR A 67 -5.45 0.70 -13.20
C TYR A 67 -6.92 0.87 -12.78
N LYS A 68 -7.52 2.04 -13.01
CA LYS A 68 -8.90 2.32 -12.59
C LYS A 68 -9.89 1.38 -13.26
N GLU A 69 -9.74 1.15 -14.56
CA GLU A 69 -10.58 0.21 -15.30
C GLU A 69 -10.41 -1.23 -14.80
N SER A 70 -9.17 -1.66 -14.57
CA SER A 70 -8.88 -2.97 -14.00
C SER A 70 -9.54 -3.15 -12.63
N LEU A 71 -9.44 -2.15 -11.75
CA LEU A 71 -10.05 -2.21 -10.43
C LEU A 71 -11.58 -2.27 -10.51
N ARG A 72 -12.20 -1.42 -11.35
CA ARG A 72 -13.66 -1.44 -11.54
C ARG A 72 -14.15 -2.80 -12.00
N ARG A 73 -13.48 -3.43 -12.97
CA ARG A 73 -13.85 -4.77 -13.46
C ARG A 73 -13.73 -5.83 -12.35
N ARG A 74 -12.67 -5.79 -11.56
CA ARG A 74 -12.49 -6.72 -10.42
C ARG A 74 -13.54 -6.50 -9.34
N VAL A 75 -13.85 -5.25 -9.01
CA VAL A 75 -14.90 -4.91 -8.03
C VAL A 75 -16.30 -5.30 -8.52
N ALA A 76 -16.59 -5.17 -9.82
CA ALA A 76 -17.87 -5.59 -10.40
C ALA A 76 -18.16 -7.09 -10.17
N LEU A 77 -17.11 -7.92 -10.16
CA LEU A 77 -17.22 -9.34 -9.83
C LEU A 77 -17.61 -9.59 -8.37
N LEU A 78 -17.48 -8.62 -7.48
CA LEU A 78 -17.87 -8.75 -6.07
C LEU A 78 -19.35 -8.47 -5.82
N LYS A 79 -20.14 -8.17 -6.87
CA LYS A 79 -21.59 -7.92 -6.73
C LYS A 79 -22.29 -9.08 -6.07
N GLY A 80 -23.08 -8.79 -5.04
CA GLY A 80 -23.86 -9.76 -4.28
C GLY A 80 -23.07 -10.56 -3.23
N VAL A 81 -21.78 -10.27 -3.07
CA VAL A 81 -20.96 -10.86 -1.99
C VAL A 81 -21.40 -10.24 -0.66
N PRO A 82 -21.69 -11.05 0.38
CA PRO A 82 -22.07 -10.50 1.68
C PRO A 82 -20.89 -9.83 2.38
N VAL A 83 -21.16 -8.74 3.11
CA VAL A 83 -20.14 -8.00 3.89
C VAL A 83 -19.42 -8.92 4.90
N THR A 84 -20.08 -10.00 5.34
CA THR A 84 -19.44 -11.01 6.21
C THR A 84 -18.22 -11.66 5.58
N ALA A 85 -18.13 -11.74 4.25
CA ALA A 85 -16.94 -12.24 3.56
C ALA A 85 -15.72 -11.33 3.77
N LEU A 86 -15.93 -10.01 3.93
CA LEU A 86 -14.84 -9.07 4.26
C LEU A 86 -14.29 -9.35 5.67
N HIS A 87 -15.17 -9.66 6.62
CA HIS A 87 -14.79 -10.06 7.97
C HIS A 87 -14.01 -11.38 7.95
N GLU A 88 -14.49 -12.37 7.20
CA GLU A 88 -13.78 -13.64 7.04
C GLU A 88 -12.37 -13.46 6.48
N VAL A 89 -12.22 -12.64 5.44
CA VAL A 89 -10.89 -12.34 4.87
C VAL A 89 -10.00 -11.66 5.90
N TYR A 90 -10.52 -10.66 6.62
CA TYR A 90 -9.75 -9.94 7.64
C TYR A 90 -9.31 -10.86 8.78
N ASP A 91 -10.22 -11.66 9.32
CA ASP A 91 -9.96 -12.48 10.52
C ASP A 91 -9.13 -13.73 10.21
N GLN A 92 -9.37 -14.38 9.07
CA GLN A 92 -8.82 -15.68 8.77
C GLN A 92 -7.60 -15.64 7.85
N ARG A 93 -7.53 -14.68 6.91
CA ARG A 93 -6.52 -14.67 5.84
C ARG A 93 -5.50 -13.54 5.97
N LEU A 94 -5.94 -12.36 6.37
CA LEU A 94 -5.06 -11.20 6.49
C LEU A 94 -4.08 -11.38 7.66
N ARG A 95 -2.80 -11.18 7.36
CA ARG A 95 -1.73 -11.07 8.38
C ARG A 95 -0.86 -9.87 8.03
N LEU A 96 -0.31 -9.23 9.03
CA LEU A 96 0.74 -8.24 8.82
C LEU A 96 1.98 -8.93 8.24
N ASN A 97 2.62 -8.28 7.28
CA ASN A 97 3.91 -8.74 6.78
C ASN A 97 4.97 -8.71 7.90
N PRO A 98 5.98 -9.59 7.84
CA PRO A 98 7.08 -9.58 8.80
C PRO A 98 7.67 -8.18 8.97
N GLY A 99 7.89 -7.76 10.22
CA GLY A 99 8.49 -6.45 10.53
C GLY A 99 7.60 -5.23 10.34
N ALA A 100 6.36 -5.37 9.82
CA ALA A 100 5.46 -4.24 9.58
C ALA A 100 5.15 -3.46 10.87
N GLU A 101 4.73 -4.14 11.92
CA GLU A 101 4.44 -3.50 13.21
C GLU A 101 5.72 -2.88 13.82
N THR A 102 6.84 -3.59 13.76
CA THR A 102 8.14 -3.10 14.25
C THR A 102 8.53 -1.78 13.57
N LEU A 103 8.43 -1.72 12.24
CA LEU A 103 8.76 -0.51 11.49
C LEU A 103 7.83 0.66 11.80
N VAL A 104 6.50 0.42 11.86
CA VAL A 104 5.52 1.47 12.19
C VAL A 104 5.78 2.00 13.59
N ARG A 105 6.01 1.13 14.59
CA ARG A 105 6.33 1.54 15.97
C ARG A 105 7.64 2.33 16.05
N ALA A 106 8.67 1.92 15.31
CA ALA A 106 9.94 2.66 15.25
C ALA A 106 9.75 4.07 14.66
N ALA A 107 8.97 4.20 13.58
CA ALA A 107 8.65 5.50 12.99
C ALA A 107 7.90 6.40 13.98
N GLN A 108 6.88 5.87 14.65
CA GLN A 108 6.10 6.59 15.68
C GLN A 108 6.98 7.02 16.87
N ALA A 109 7.84 6.13 17.36
CA ALA A 109 8.76 6.42 18.46
C ALA A 109 9.80 7.51 18.09
N ALA A 110 10.19 7.59 16.82
CA ALA A 110 11.04 8.65 16.29
C ALA A 110 10.28 9.96 15.98
N GLY A 111 8.97 10.01 16.25
CA GLY A 111 8.14 11.21 16.06
C GLY A 111 7.68 11.42 14.62
N LEU A 112 7.78 10.42 13.75
CA LEU A 112 7.25 10.50 12.39
C LEU A 112 5.73 10.36 12.40
N LYS A 113 5.06 11.14 11.56
CA LYS A 113 3.68 10.87 11.16
C LYS A 113 3.63 9.64 10.26
N THR A 114 2.52 8.94 10.31
CA THR A 114 2.31 7.70 9.55
C THR A 114 1.09 7.81 8.65
N LEU A 115 1.21 7.38 7.40
CA LEU A 115 0.16 7.41 6.38
C LEU A 115 0.00 6.02 5.76
N LEU A 116 -1.22 5.53 5.72
CA LEU A 116 -1.61 4.33 4.97
C LEU A 116 -2.45 4.74 3.77
N VAL A 117 -1.96 4.52 2.55
CA VAL A 117 -2.67 4.87 1.33
C VAL A 117 -2.73 3.70 0.37
N SER A 118 -3.93 3.24 0.04
CA SER A 118 -4.11 1.96 -0.66
C SER A 118 -5.14 2.03 -1.78
N GLY A 119 -4.86 1.30 -2.85
CA GLY A 119 -5.85 0.96 -3.88
C GLY A 119 -6.89 -0.07 -3.41
N GLY A 120 -6.73 -0.62 -2.20
CA GLY A 120 -7.70 -1.48 -1.54
C GLY A 120 -8.90 -0.72 -0.96
N PHE A 121 -9.46 -1.18 0.15
CA PHE A 121 -10.77 -0.72 0.62
C PHE A 121 -10.74 -0.27 2.09
N THR A 122 -11.55 0.74 2.41
CA THR A 122 -11.68 1.34 3.76
C THR A 122 -11.98 0.29 4.83
N PHE A 123 -12.73 -0.75 4.50
CA PHE A 123 -12.99 -1.85 5.44
C PHE A 123 -11.71 -2.42 6.05
N PHE A 124 -10.64 -2.56 5.25
CA PHE A 124 -9.34 -3.09 5.70
C PHE A 124 -8.41 -1.99 6.20
N THR A 125 -8.29 -0.88 5.46
CA THR A 125 -7.37 0.19 5.84
C THR A 125 -7.71 0.81 7.18
N ASP A 126 -9.00 0.99 7.52
CA ASP A 126 -9.40 1.54 8.81
C ASP A 126 -9.03 0.59 9.96
N ARG A 127 -9.23 -0.71 9.79
CA ARG A 127 -8.84 -1.72 10.78
C ARG A 127 -7.33 -1.82 10.98
N ILE A 128 -6.57 -1.74 9.90
CA ILE A 128 -5.09 -1.73 9.96
C ILE A 128 -4.59 -0.43 10.59
N ARG A 129 -5.19 0.72 10.22
CA ARG A 129 -4.90 2.01 10.88
C ARG A 129 -5.09 1.91 12.38
N ASP A 130 -6.24 1.43 12.82
CA ASP A 130 -6.58 1.34 14.25
C ASP A 130 -5.68 0.35 14.99
N ARG A 131 -5.37 -0.80 14.35
CA ARG A 131 -4.47 -1.82 14.91
C ARG A 131 -3.05 -1.32 15.11
N LEU A 132 -2.53 -0.54 14.15
CA LEU A 132 -1.14 -0.05 14.17
C LEU A 132 -1.02 1.38 14.73
N GLY A 133 -2.13 2.08 14.98
CA GLY A 133 -2.13 3.47 15.43
C GLY A 133 -1.63 4.44 14.35
N ILE A 134 -1.93 4.18 13.08
CA ILE A 134 -1.52 5.03 11.96
C ILE A 134 -2.33 6.33 11.97
N ASP A 135 -1.68 7.47 11.72
CA ASP A 135 -2.30 8.80 11.83
C ASP A 135 -3.30 9.07 10.70
N TYR A 136 -2.96 8.73 9.47
CA TYR A 136 -3.75 9.07 8.28
C TYR A 136 -3.99 7.84 7.40
N THR A 137 -5.18 7.79 6.75
CA THR A 137 -5.45 6.77 5.75
C THR A 137 -6.28 7.30 4.60
N ARG A 138 -6.08 6.71 3.42
CA ARG A 138 -6.93 6.88 2.24
C ARG A 138 -7.01 5.60 1.43
N SER A 139 -8.22 5.21 1.05
CA SER A 139 -8.50 4.06 0.18
C SER A 139 -9.88 4.17 -0.44
N ASN A 140 -10.25 3.21 -1.29
CA ASN A 140 -11.55 3.18 -1.93
C ASN A 140 -12.66 2.72 -0.97
N VAL A 141 -13.89 3.14 -1.25
CA VAL A 141 -15.08 2.72 -0.49
C VAL A 141 -15.90 1.76 -1.35
N LEU A 142 -16.12 0.54 -0.86
CA LEU A 142 -17.02 -0.42 -1.50
C LEU A 142 -18.47 0.00 -1.30
N GLY A 143 -19.26 -0.01 -2.36
CA GLY A 143 -20.70 0.16 -2.27
C GLY A 143 -21.35 -1.03 -1.58
N VAL A 144 -22.24 -0.77 -0.61
CA VAL A 144 -22.99 -1.78 0.13
C VAL A 144 -24.47 -1.42 0.10
N ASN A 145 -25.31 -2.42 -0.16
CA ASN A 145 -26.76 -2.32 -0.03
C ASN A 145 -27.30 -3.60 0.61
N ASP A 146 -28.13 -3.47 1.64
CA ASP A 146 -28.73 -4.58 2.38
C ASP A 146 -27.73 -5.68 2.81
N GLY A 147 -26.52 -5.25 3.24
CA GLY A 147 -25.45 -6.16 3.70
C GLY A 147 -24.71 -6.89 2.57
N LEU A 148 -24.98 -6.55 1.31
CA LEU A 148 -24.34 -7.11 0.13
C LEU A 148 -23.50 -6.04 -0.59
N LEU A 149 -22.37 -6.44 -1.17
CA LEU A 149 -21.59 -5.58 -2.05
C LEU A 149 -22.36 -5.28 -3.34
N THR A 150 -22.37 -4.00 -3.75
CA THR A 150 -23.08 -3.59 -4.98
C THR A 150 -22.28 -3.94 -6.25
N GLY A 151 -20.98 -4.24 -6.12
CA GLY A 151 -20.06 -4.40 -7.24
C GLY A 151 -19.57 -3.05 -7.81
N ALA A 152 -19.73 -1.97 -7.06
CA ALA A 152 -19.25 -0.65 -7.42
C ALA A 152 -18.48 0.01 -6.27
N LEU A 153 -17.65 0.99 -6.60
CA LEU A 153 -17.03 1.88 -5.64
C LEU A 153 -17.93 3.11 -5.44
N VAL A 154 -17.83 3.71 -4.26
CA VAL A 154 -18.52 4.97 -3.93
C VAL A 154 -17.55 6.12 -4.10
N ASP A 155 -17.92 7.10 -4.93
CA ASP A 155 -17.13 8.31 -5.13
C ASP A 155 -16.94 9.07 -3.82
N GLN A 156 -15.76 9.60 -3.65
CA GLN A 156 -15.36 10.35 -2.47
C GLN A 156 -15.11 11.83 -2.85
N PRO A 157 -15.14 12.76 -1.89
CA PRO A 157 -14.86 14.19 -2.18
C PRO A 157 -13.49 14.43 -2.84
N TRP A 158 -12.54 13.52 -2.66
CA TRP A 158 -11.20 13.59 -3.24
C TRP A 158 -11.10 12.92 -4.62
N GLY A 159 -12.09 12.13 -5.06
CA GLY A 159 -12.11 11.43 -6.35
C GLY A 159 -12.82 10.09 -6.33
N ASP A 160 -12.70 9.37 -7.43
CA ASP A 160 -13.39 8.10 -7.68
C ASP A 160 -12.58 6.86 -7.24
N ILE A 161 -11.27 6.85 -7.50
CA ILE A 161 -10.38 5.71 -7.22
C ILE A 161 -9.03 6.20 -6.72
N CYS A 162 -8.56 5.58 -5.64
CA CYS A 162 -7.23 5.75 -5.10
C CYS A 162 -6.21 4.97 -5.96
N ASP A 163 -5.81 5.58 -7.05
CA ASP A 163 -4.75 5.11 -7.96
C ASP A 163 -3.38 5.70 -7.58
N GLY A 164 -2.39 5.53 -8.43
CA GLY A 164 -1.03 6.03 -8.17
C GLY A 164 -0.95 7.55 -8.05
N ASP A 165 -1.73 8.29 -8.84
CA ASP A 165 -1.78 9.74 -8.76
C ASP A 165 -2.46 10.20 -7.47
N GLU A 166 -3.51 9.51 -7.03
CA GLU A 166 -4.17 9.81 -5.77
C GLU A 166 -3.31 9.45 -4.56
N LYS A 167 -2.52 8.36 -4.62
CA LYS A 167 -1.52 8.04 -3.61
C LYS A 167 -0.49 9.17 -3.45
N LYS A 168 0.03 9.68 -4.57
CA LYS A 168 0.94 10.83 -4.58
C LYS A 168 0.28 12.09 -4.00
N LYS A 169 -0.96 12.41 -4.43
CA LYS A 169 -1.70 13.56 -3.91
C LYS A 169 -1.91 13.48 -2.40
N MET A 170 -2.27 12.29 -1.88
CA MET A 170 -2.46 12.10 -0.44
C MET A 170 -1.17 12.29 0.34
N LEU A 171 -0.03 11.75 -0.14
CA LEU A 171 1.27 12.00 0.49
C LEU A 171 1.57 13.51 0.55
N LEU A 172 1.42 14.22 -0.57
CA LEU A 172 1.69 15.66 -0.63
C LEU A 172 0.71 16.48 0.23
N ALA A 173 -0.57 16.08 0.26
CA ALA A 173 -1.58 16.74 1.11
C ALA A 173 -1.27 16.53 2.60
N THR A 174 -0.83 15.33 2.99
CA THR A 174 -0.40 15.06 4.37
C THR A 174 0.87 15.85 4.72
N CYS A 175 1.83 15.93 3.81
CA CYS A 175 3.01 16.78 3.98
C CYS A 175 2.63 18.25 4.21
N ALA A 176 1.71 18.78 3.39
CA ALA A 176 1.24 20.16 3.52
C ALA A 176 0.51 20.40 4.85
N LEU A 177 -0.36 19.46 5.25
CA LEU A 177 -1.12 19.53 6.51
C LEU A 177 -0.21 19.57 7.74
N GLU A 178 0.86 18.76 7.73
CA GLU A 178 1.81 18.63 8.84
C GLU A 178 3.02 19.56 8.72
N HIS A 179 3.01 20.48 7.72
CA HIS A 179 4.14 21.38 7.44
C HIS A 179 5.47 20.64 7.20
N ILE A 180 5.41 19.50 6.53
CA ILE A 180 6.55 18.64 6.19
C ILE A 180 6.95 18.88 4.72
N GLU A 181 8.22 19.08 4.45
CA GLU A 181 8.69 19.06 3.07
C GLU A 181 8.73 17.61 2.55
N PRO A 182 8.25 17.32 1.32
CA PRO A 182 8.20 15.94 0.78
C PRO A 182 9.53 15.20 0.79
N ARG A 183 10.67 15.93 0.74
CA ARG A 183 12.01 15.32 0.88
C ARG A 183 12.24 14.65 2.26
N HIS A 184 11.44 14.99 3.27
CA HIS A 184 11.46 14.37 4.59
C HIS A 184 10.38 13.28 4.75
N ALA A 185 9.81 12.81 3.63
CA ALA A 185 8.93 11.68 3.62
C ALA A 185 9.65 10.41 3.15
N VAL A 186 9.27 9.27 3.72
CA VAL A 186 9.59 7.93 3.23
C VAL A 186 8.31 7.36 2.60
N ALA A 187 8.41 6.73 1.42
CA ALA A 187 7.28 6.06 0.78
C ALA A 187 7.65 4.61 0.44
N ILE A 188 6.79 3.68 0.85
CA ILE A 188 7.02 2.23 0.79
C ILE A 188 5.89 1.58 -0.01
N GLY A 189 6.24 0.74 -0.97
CA GLY A 189 5.28 -0.02 -1.78
C GLY A 189 5.93 -1.15 -2.54
N ASP A 190 5.12 -1.96 -3.23
CA ASP A 190 5.55 -3.12 -4.02
C ASP A 190 5.17 -3.01 -5.50
N GLY A 191 4.17 -2.20 -5.82
CA GLY A 191 3.51 -2.13 -7.12
C GLY A 191 3.85 -0.90 -7.97
N ALA A 192 3.57 -0.98 -9.27
CA ALA A 192 3.78 0.15 -10.18
C ALA A 192 2.87 1.35 -9.86
N ASN A 193 1.73 1.12 -9.20
CA ASN A 193 0.83 2.14 -8.69
C ASN A 193 1.42 2.95 -7.50
N ASP A 194 2.52 2.48 -6.89
CA ASP A 194 3.20 3.19 -5.82
C ASP A 194 4.28 4.16 -6.34
N LEU A 195 4.74 3.95 -7.58
CA LEU A 195 5.81 4.74 -8.16
C LEU A 195 5.56 6.27 -8.12
N PRO A 196 4.35 6.79 -8.40
CA PRO A 196 4.09 8.22 -8.29
C PRO A 196 4.26 8.76 -6.86
N MET A 197 3.82 8.01 -5.84
CA MET A 197 4.00 8.35 -4.43
C MET A 197 5.47 8.23 -4.03
N MET A 198 6.13 7.14 -4.40
CA MET A 198 7.55 6.89 -4.13
C MET A 198 8.46 7.95 -4.75
N GLY A 199 8.15 8.39 -5.98
CA GLY A 199 8.90 9.44 -6.67
C GLY A 199 8.69 10.85 -6.10
N ALA A 200 7.67 11.07 -5.28
CA ALA A 200 7.42 12.35 -4.61
C ALA A 200 8.09 12.44 -3.22
N ALA A 201 8.47 11.30 -2.65
CA ALA A 201 9.11 11.22 -1.34
C ALA A 201 10.64 11.39 -1.42
N GLY A 202 11.27 11.79 -0.31
CA GLY A 202 12.72 11.89 -0.23
C GLY A 202 13.45 10.55 -0.15
N LEU A 203 12.76 9.50 0.34
CA LEU A 203 13.26 8.13 0.32
C LEU A 203 12.16 7.19 -0.18
N SER A 204 12.46 6.45 -1.24
CA SER A 204 11.57 5.44 -1.81
C SER A 204 12.05 4.03 -1.49
N VAL A 205 11.12 3.18 -1.04
CA VAL A 205 11.41 1.82 -0.59
C VAL A 205 10.53 0.82 -1.34
N ALA A 206 11.16 -0.11 -2.03
CA ALA A 206 10.51 -1.25 -2.68
C ALA A 206 10.57 -2.46 -1.75
N TYR A 207 9.41 -2.98 -1.33
CA TYR A 207 9.31 -4.14 -0.47
C TYR A 207 8.83 -5.35 -1.27
N HIS A 208 9.65 -6.40 -1.40
CA HIS A 208 9.38 -7.60 -2.20
C HIS A 208 8.79 -7.30 -3.58
N ALA A 209 9.19 -6.16 -4.14
CA ALA A 209 8.53 -5.52 -5.26
C ALA A 209 8.87 -6.15 -6.61
N LYS A 210 8.05 -5.85 -7.59
CA LYS A 210 8.30 -6.20 -9.00
C LYS A 210 9.57 -5.54 -9.53
N PRO A 211 10.28 -6.12 -10.52
CA PRO A 211 11.57 -5.61 -11.00
C PRO A 211 11.57 -4.12 -11.32
N LYS A 212 10.57 -3.62 -12.05
CA LYS A 212 10.43 -2.21 -12.41
C LYS A 212 10.37 -1.28 -11.19
N VAL A 213 9.72 -1.71 -10.12
CA VAL A 213 9.60 -0.92 -8.89
C VAL A 213 10.92 -0.92 -8.12
N ARG A 214 11.57 -2.09 -8.02
CA ARG A 214 12.92 -2.20 -7.43
C ARG A 214 13.95 -1.32 -8.14
N GLU A 215 13.90 -1.31 -9.47
CA GLU A 215 14.80 -0.48 -10.28
C GLU A 215 14.56 1.02 -10.08
N ALA A 216 13.35 1.44 -9.76
CA ALA A 216 13.01 2.85 -9.54
C ALA A 216 13.29 3.32 -8.10
N ALA A 217 13.26 2.43 -7.11
CA ALA A 217 13.39 2.76 -5.69
C ALA A 217 14.84 3.09 -5.28
N MET A 218 14.98 3.78 -4.14
CA MET A 218 16.27 4.05 -3.50
C MET A 218 16.70 2.93 -2.55
N VAL A 219 15.75 2.23 -1.95
CA VAL A 219 15.96 1.03 -1.12
C VAL A 219 15.14 -0.11 -1.70
N ALA A 220 15.71 -1.31 -1.77
CA ALA A 220 14.98 -2.52 -2.12
C ALA A 220 15.20 -3.58 -1.04
N ILE A 221 14.11 -3.99 -0.39
CA ILE A 221 14.06 -5.11 0.53
C ILE A 221 13.54 -6.30 -0.28
N ASN A 222 14.45 -7.17 -0.70
CA ASN A 222 14.15 -8.34 -1.54
C ASN A 222 13.96 -9.61 -0.72
N ASP A 223 14.40 -9.60 0.54
CA ASP A 223 14.30 -10.70 1.48
C ASP A 223 14.14 -10.18 2.91
N GLY A 224 13.41 -10.93 3.75
CA GLY A 224 13.15 -10.56 5.14
C GLY A 224 11.95 -9.62 5.32
N GLY A 225 11.83 -9.03 6.50
CA GLY A 225 10.69 -8.18 6.89
C GLY A 225 10.88 -6.70 6.55
N LEU A 226 9.80 -5.93 6.69
CA LEU A 226 9.82 -4.47 6.53
C LEU A 226 10.75 -3.76 7.51
N ASP A 227 10.97 -4.32 8.69
CA ASP A 227 11.89 -3.83 9.72
C ASP A 227 13.36 -3.80 9.26
N ARG A 228 13.71 -4.51 8.19
CA ARG A 228 15.02 -4.39 7.57
C ARG A 228 15.35 -2.98 7.09
N LEU A 229 14.32 -2.14 6.86
CA LEU A 229 14.55 -0.73 6.60
C LEU A 229 15.32 -0.03 7.74
N LEU A 230 15.20 -0.51 8.99
CA LEU A 230 15.92 0.02 10.14
C LEU A 230 17.42 -0.31 10.13
N GLU A 231 17.87 -1.20 9.24
CA GLU A 231 19.31 -1.42 9.01
C GLU A 231 19.95 -0.22 8.29
N VAL A 232 19.18 0.48 7.45
CA VAL A 232 19.61 1.66 6.68
C VAL A 232 19.05 2.98 7.21
N LEU A 233 17.98 2.95 8.03
CA LEU A 233 17.45 4.09 8.80
C LEU A 233 17.60 3.81 10.28
N ARG A 234 18.55 4.47 10.94
CA ARG A 234 18.78 4.26 12.37
C ARG A 234 18.07 5.32 13.23
N PRO A 235 17.50 4.93 14.37
CA PRO A 235 16.98 5.87 15.37
C PRO A 235 17.99 6.90 15.82
#